data_6c8175b3914e4fab5d9b1486005ffa1a
#
_entry.id   6c8175b3914e4fab5d9b1486005ffa1a
#
_cell.length_a   1.000
_cell.length_b   1.000
_cell.length_c   1.000
_cell.angle_alpha   90.00
_cell.angle_beta   90.00
_cell.angle_gamma   90.00
#
_symmetry.space_group_name_H-M   'P 1'
#
loop_
_entity.id
_entity.type
_entity.pdbx_description
1 polymer ?
#
loop_
_entity_poly.entity_id
_entity_poly.type
_entity_poly.pdbx_seq_one_letter_code
_entity_poly.pdbx_strand_id
1 'polypeptide(L)'
;MAARIGCIFAHPDDETFCVGGIIAKYAAAGAQIDLYCATHGDAGKSASVPVSSREELAAIRRTELDAAARILGIRSIEMGRYRDGELSQADTSQLIGDLVSFIRRTRPHVLLGFGPEGAPTGHRDHRALSHATTAAFFLSQLTTSYPEQQLAPYRARRLFYHAWAYPMPDPRLKLQSVPTTSLIDVREWKDRKAEAFEAHIPQRGSSHAFYSSALVDVEHLAFAAGDPQPAPMMDDVFAGLEGLD
;
A
#
# COMPACT_ATOMS: atom_id res chain seq x y z
N MET A 1 -20.98 10.93 -3.20
CA MET A 1 -20.19 9.81 -3.80
C MET A 1 -19.56 9.02 -2.66
N ALA A 2 -19.12 7.78 -2.89
CA ALA A 2 -18.45 6.98 -1.86
C ALA A 2 -17.04 7.53 -1.55
N ALA A 3 -16.60 7.44 -0.29
CA ALA A 3 -15.21 7.72 0.09
C ALA A 3 -14.25 6.84 -0.74
N ARG A 4 -13.05 7.36 -1.07
CA ARG A 4 -12.08 6.67 -1.93
C ARG A 4 -10.70 6.63 -1.28
N ILE A 5 -10.09 5.44 -1.29
CA ILE A 5 -8.72 5.22 -0.83
C ILE A 5 -7.90 4.66 -1.98
N GLY A 6 -6.74 5.25 -2.24
CA GLY A 6 -5.71 4.70 -3.11
C GLY A 6 -4.60 4.09 -2.28
N CYS A 7 -4.33 2.81 -2.49
CA CYS A 7 -3.22 2.10 -1.87
C CYS A 7 -2.08 1.98 -2.89
N ILE A 8 -0.85 2.30 -2.49
CA ILE A 8 0.33 2.25 -3.36
C ILE A 8 1.41 1.43 -2.67
N PHE A 9 1.62 0.20 -3.17
CA PHE A 9 2.53 -0.78 -2.59
C PHE A 9 3.46 -1.39 -3.64
N ALA A 10 4.59 -1.97 -3.19
CA ALA A 10 5.65 -2.42 -4.07
C ALA A 10 5.42 -3.83 -4.62
N HIS A 11 4.99 -4.75 -3.78
CA HIS A 11 4.89 -6.17 -4.12
C HIS A 11 3.51 -6.72 -3.78
N PRO A 12 3.06 -7.79 -4.45
CA PRO A 12 1.88 -8.53 -4.02
C PRO A 12 2.10 -9.10 -2.62
N ASP A 13 1.30 -8.74 -1.65
CA ASP A 13 1.25 -9.03 -0.21
C ASP A 13 1.45 -7.80 0.70
N ASP A 14 2.16 -6.78 0.24
CA ASP A 14 2.41 -5.56 1.03
C ASP A 14 1.11 -4.87 1.47
N GLU A 15 0.09 -4.81 0.61
CA GLU A 15 -1.21 -4.22 0.92
C GLU A 15 -1.90 -4.96 2.07
N THR A 16 -1.82 -6.28 2.02
CA THR A 16 -2.39 -7.15 3.04
C THR A 16 -1.60 -7.02 4.34
N PHE A 17 -0.27 -7.06 4.26
CA PHE A 17 0.61 -6.98 5.41
C PHE A 17 0.50 -5.63 6.12
N CYS A 18 0.62 -4.54 5.38
CA CYS A 18 0.73 -3.20 5.95
C CYS A 18 -0.61 -2.66 6.45
N VAL A 19 -1.67 -2.79 5.65
CA VAL A 19 -2.95 -2.10 5.88
C VAL A 19 -4.18 -2.96 5.55
N GLY A 20 -4.05 -4.28 5.56
CA GLY A 20 -5.13 -5.20 5.18
C GLY A 20 -6.39 -5.05 6.05
N GLY A 21 -6.22 -4.82 7.34
CA GLY A 21 -7.34 -4.55 8.25
C GLY A 21 -8.02 -3.21 7.95
N ILE A 22 -7.25 -2.16 7.67
CA ILE A 22 -7.76 -0.85 7.24
C ILE A 22 -8.54 -0.99 5.93
N ILE A 23 -7.98 -1.67 4.93
CA ILE A 23 -8.66 -1.91 3.65
C ILE A 23 -10.00 -2.59 3.88
N ALA A 24 -10.02 -3.70 4.62
CA ALA A 24 -11.24 -4.46 4.90
C ALA A 24 -12.29 -3.63 5.64
N LYS A 25 -11.88 -2.85 6.64
CA LYS A 25 -12.74 -1.94 7.42
C LYS A 25 -13.43 -0.93 6.52
N TYR A 26 -12.66 -0.18 5.74
CA TYR A 26 -13.24 0.89 4.92
C TYR A 26 -14.00 0.37 3.71
N ALA A 27 -13.58 -0.75 3.11
CA ALA A 27 -14.34 -1.40 2.05
C ALA A 27 -15.73 -1.85 2.55
N ALA A 28 -15.82 -2.43 3.74
CA ALA A 28 -17.08 -2.81 4.36
C ALA A 28 -17.96 -1.60 4.72
N ALA A 29 -17.36 -0.45 5.02
CA ALA A 29 -18.06 0.81 5.22
C ALA A 29 -18.49 1.49 3.90
N GLY A 30 -18.25 0.85 2.75
CA GLY A 30 -18.67 1.34 1.42
C GLY A 30 -17.66 2.24 0.72
N ALA A 31 -16.43 2.37 1.23
CA ALA A 31 -15.38 3.09 0.53
C ALA A 31 -14.90 2.31 -0.70
N GLN A 32 -14.54 3.03 -1.76
CA GLN A 32 -13.90 2.44 -2.93
C GLN A 32 -12.39 2.38 -2.70
N ILE A 33 -11.82 1.20 -2.80
CA ILE A 33 -10.39 0.95 -2.60
C ILE A 33 -9.76 0.58 -3.93
N ASP A 34 -8.76 1.34 -4.36
CA ASP A 34 -7.96 1.06 -5.56
C ASP A 34 -6.51 0.82 -5.17
N LEU A 35 -5.91 -0.23 -5.72
CA LEU A 35 -4.53 -0.61 -5.45
C LEU A 35 -3.66 -0.40 -6.68
N TYR A 36 -2.53 0.27 -6.49
CA TYR A 36 -1.37 0.22 -7.38
C TYR A 36 -0.32 -0.68 -6.76
N CYS A 37 0.04 -1.76 -7.44
CA CYS A 37 1.14 -2.66 -7.06
C CYS A 37 2.27 -2.50 -8.08
N ALA A 38 3.42 -1.96 -7.64
CA ALA A 38 4.46 -1.50 -8.56
C ALA A 38 5.16 -2.64 -9.31
N THR A 39 5.33 -3.81 -8.68
CA THR A 39 6.02 -4.97 -9.25
C THR A 39 5.15 -6.21 -9.21
N HIS A 40 5.55 -7.24 -9.93
CA HIS A 40 4.89 -8.54 -9.90
C HIS A 40 5.41 -9.47 -8.78
N GLY A 41 6.36 -8.99 -7.95
CA GLY A 41 6.97 -9.81 -6.91
C GLY A 41 7.78 -11.00 -7.43
N ASP A 42 8.33 -10.86 -8.63
CA ASP A 42 8.97 -11.91 -9.41
C ASP A 42 10.38 -12.31 -8.92
N ALA A 43 10.92 -11.60 -7.91
CA ALA A 43 12.14 -11.97 -7.20
C ALA A 43 11.90 -12.47 -5.77
N GLY A 44 10.63 -12.61 -5.35
CA GLY A 44 10.25 -13.13 -4.04
C GLY A 44 10.68 -14.57 -3.83
N LYS A 45 10.74 -14.98 -2.55
CA LYS A 45 11.01 -16.38 -2.19
C LYS A 45 9.76 -17.22 -2.49
N SER A 46 9.96 -18.37 -3.11
CA SER A 46 8.92 -19.36 -3.36
C SER A 46 9.22 -20.65 -2.59
N ALA A 47 9.11 -20.59 -1.25
CA ALA A 47 9.46 -21.73 -0.40
C ALA A 47 8.41 -22.86 -0.47
N SER A 48 7.17 -22.54 -0.77
CA SER A 48 6.04 -23.48 -0.73
C SER A 48 5.60 -24.00 -2.10
N VAL A 49 6.02 -23.34 -3.18
CA VAL A 49 5.64 -23.69 -4.55
C VAL A 49 6.89 -23.74 -5.41
N PRO A 50 7.21 -24.91 -6.03
CA PRO A 50 8.31 -24.97 -6.99
C PRO A 50 7.97 -24.06 -8.19
N VAL A 51 8.89 -23.17 -8.54
CA VAL A 51 8.81 -22.31 -9.73
C VAL A 51 10.07 -22.43 -10.56
N SER A 52 9.93 -22.41 -11.88
CA SER A 52 11.02 -22.58 -12.82
C SER A 52 11.55 -21.27 -13.37
N SER A 53 10.79 -20.18 -13.25
CA SER A 53 11.17 -18.86 -13.75
C SER A 53 10.54 -17.71 -12.96
N ARG A 54 11.08 -16.51 -13.15
CA ARG A 54 10.51 -15.26 -12.58
C ARG A 54 9.12 -14.98 -13.14
N GLU A 55 8.90 -15.26 -14.42
CA GLU A 55 7.61 -15.07 -15.10
C GLU A 55 6.53 -15.98 -14.53
N GLU A 56 6.88 -17.24 -14.23
CA GLU A 56 5.96 -18.16 -13.56
C GLU A 56 5.60 -17.68 -12.16
N LEU A 57 6.58 -17.23 -11.37
CA LEU A 57 6.33 -16.67 -10.05
C LEU A 57 5.43 -15.43 -10.14
N ALA A 58 5.70 -14.52 -11.10
CA ALA A 58 4.89 -13.33 -11.33
C ALA A 58 3.41 -13.68 -11.62
N ALA A 59 3.17 -14.69 -12.46
CA ALA A 59 1.82 -15.14 -12.79
C ALA A 59 1.07 -15.72 -11.57
N ILE A 60 1.76 -16.53 -10.77
CA ILE A 60 1.23 -17.08 -9.52
C ILE A 60 0.87 -15.93 -8.56
N ARG A 61 1.82 -15.05 -8.27
CA ARG A 61 1.62 -13.93 -7.33
C ARG A 61 0.53 -12.96 -7.78
N ARG A 62 0.35 -12.78 -9.09
CA ARG A 62 -0.77 -12.02 -9.61
C ARG A 62 -2.12 -12.66 -9.26
N THR A 63 -2.25 -13.97 -9.46
CA THR A 63 -3.48 -14.70 -9.12
C THR A 63 -3.78 -14.63 -7.63
N GLU A 64 -2.75 -14.69 -6.80
CA GLU A 64 -2.87 -14.58 -5.34
C GLU A 64 -3.29 -13.17 -4.91
N LEU A 65 -2.69 -12.15 -5.50
CA LEU A 65 -3.08 -10.75 -5.26
C LEU A 65 -4.55 -10.51 -5.65
N ASP A 66 -5.00 -11.08 -6.77
CA ASP A 66 -6.41 -10.99 -7.19
C ASP A 66 -7.36 -11.69 -6.19
N ALA A 67 -6.89 -12.78 -5.56
CA ALA A 67 -7.65 -13.47 -4.51
C ALA A 67 -7.69 -12.66 -3.20
N ALA A 68 -6.54 -12.19 -2.73
CA ALA A 68 -6.43 -11.36 -1.54
C ALA A 68 -7.26 -10.06 -1.68
N ALA A 69 -7.20 -9.41 -2.84
CA ALA A 69 -7.95 -8.21 -3.14
C ALA A 69 -9.47 -8.43 -3.04
N ARG A 70 -9.99 -9.55 -3.52
CA ARG A 70 -11.41 -9.89 -3.38
C ARG A 70 -11.80 -10.10 -1.92
N ILE A 71 -10.97 -10.76 -1.13
CA ILE A 71 -11.19 -10.97 0.29
C ILE A 71 -11.23 -9.64 1.03
N LEU A 72 -10.28 -8.74 0.77
CA LEU A 72 -10.18 -7.44 1.42
C LEU A 72 -11.23 -6.42 0.94
N GLY A 73 -11.82 -6.64 -0.24
CA GLY A 73 -12.78 -5.70 -0.85
C GLY A 73 -12.13 -4.60 -1.67
N ILE A 74 -10.94 -4.83 -2.22
CA ILE A 74 -10.28 -3.94 -3.18
C ILE A 74 -11.04 -3.98 -4.50
N ARG A 75 -11.41 -2.80 -4.99
CA ARG A 75 -12.23 -2.64 -6.21
C ARG A 75 -11.43 -2.89 -7.49
N SER A 76 -10.23 -2.36 -7.55
CA SER A 76 -9.38 -2.49 -8.73
C SER A 76 -7.90 -2.59 -8.35
N ILE A 77 -7.14 -3.32 -9.20
CA ILE A 77 -5.70 -3.47 -9.10
C ILE A 77 -5.07 -2.99 -10.40
N GLU A 78 -4.15 -2.05 -10.28
CA GLU A 78 -3.25 -1.68 -11.36
C GLU A 78 -1.86 -2.22 -11.06
N MET A 79 -1.32 -3.04 -11.96
CA MET A 79 0.05 -3.53 -11.87
C MET A 79 1.00 -2.60 -12.57
N GLY A 80 2.03 -2.19 -11.88
CA GLY A 80 3.18 -1.53 -12.49
C GLY A 80 3.97 -2.50 -13.37
N ARG A 81 4.88 -1.92 -14.17
CA ARG A 81 5.74 -2.66 -15.11
C ARG A 81 7.15 -2.92 -14.57
N TYR A 82 7.38 -2.65 -13.29
CA TYR A 82 8.70 -2.68 -12.70
C TYR A 82 9.06 -4.07 -12.21
N ARG A 83 10.36 -4.35 -12.17
CA ARG A 83 10.90 -5.60 -11.64
C ARG A 83 11.06 -5.53 -10.14
N ASP A 84 10.71 -6.59 -9.46
CA ASP A 84 10.94 -6.77 -8.03
C ASP A 84 12.44 -6.71 -7.71
N GLY A 85 12.78 -5.89 -6.72
CA GLY A 85 14.14 -5.64 -6.30
C GLY A 85 14.87 -4.54 -7.10
N GLU A 86 14.23 -3.94 -8.12
CA GLU A 86 14.88 -3.01 -9.05
C GLU A 86 14.23 -1.60 -9.09
N LEU A 87 13.21 -1.32 -8.26
CA LEU A 87 12.54 0.00 -8.25
C LEU A 87 13.50 1.16 -7.97
N SER A 88 14.53 0.94 -7.16
CA SER A 88 15.55 1.97 -6.87
C SER A 88 16.44 2.29 -8.08
N GLN A 89 16.40 1.49 -9.14
CA GLN A 89 17.14 1.66 -10.39
C GLN A 89 16.22 2.11 -11.54
N ALA A 90 14.91 2.15 -11.31
CA ALA A 90 13.95 2.59 -12.31
C ALA A 90 14.09 4.09 -12.58
N ASP A 91 13.64 4.52 -13.76
CA ASP A 91 13.48 5.94 -14.04
C ASP A 91 12.46 6.54 -13.07
N THR A 92 12.97 7.36 -12.17
CA THR A 92 12.17 7.98 -11.11
C THR A 92 11.07 8.87 -11.68
N SER A 93 11.33 9.59 -12.77
CA SER A 93 10.34 10.46 -13.42
C SER A 93 9.19 9.62 -13.98
N GLN A 94 9.52 8.49 -14.62
CA GLN A 94 8.52 7.57 -15.14
C GLN A 94 7.68 6.94 -14.02
N LEU A 95 8.31 6.48 -12.93
CA LEU A 95 7.61 5.91 -11.78
C LEU A 95 6.65 6.94 -11.16
N ILE A 96 7.10 8.18 -10.97
CA ILE A 96 6.24 9.26 -10.47
C ILE A 96 5.09 9.51 -11.44
N GLY A 97 5.35 9.53 -12.75
CA GLY A 97 4.32 9.73 -13.79
C GLY A 97 3.24 8.65 -13.78
N ASP A 98 3.62 7.38 -13.62
CA ASP A 98 2.67 6.27 -13.50
C ASP A 98 1.77 6.47 -12.27
N LEU A 99 2.34 6.88 -11.13
CA LEU A 99 1.57 7.16 -9.91
C LEU A 99 0.68 8.40 -10.03
N VAL A 100 1.14 9.46 -10.70
CA VAL A 100 0.32 10.63 -11.03
C VAL A 100 -0.89 10.21 -11.87
N SER A 101 -0.67 9.37 -12.88
CA SER A 101 -1.75 8.82 -13.71
C SER A 101 -2.76 8.01 -12.88
N PHE A 102 -2.27 7.12 -12.01
CA PHE A 102 -3.10 6.36 -11.09
C PHE A 102 -3.96 7.28 -10.20
N ILE A 103 -3.35 8.28 -9.54
CA ILE A 103 -4.05 9.22 -8.67
C ILE A 103 -5.11 10.02 -9.45
N ARG A 104 -4.79 10.51 -10.65
CA ARG A 104 -5.72 11.28 -11.48
C ARG A 104 -6.91 10.47 -11.98
N ARG A 105 -6.71 9.18 -12.29
CA ARG A 105 -7.79 8.29 -12.75
C ARG A 105 -8.68 7.79 -11.63
N THR A 106 -8.10 7.39 -10.50
CA THR A 106 -8.85 6.82 -9.37
C THR A 106 -9.42 7.88 -8.43
N ARG A 107 -8.83 9.07 -8.42
CA ARG A 107 -9.26 10.25 -7.64
C ARG A 107 -9.46 9.94 -6.15
N PRO A 108 -8.47 9.37 -5.45
CA PRO A 108 -8.60 8.98 -4.05
C PRO A 108 -8.64 10.21 -3.14
N HIS A 109 -9.51 10.21 -2.12
CA HIS A 109 -9.45 11.23 -1.07
C HIS A 109 -8.24 11.03 -0.17
N VAL A 110 -7.91 9.77 0.12
CA VAL A 110 -6.77 9.37 0.97
C VAL A 110 -5.86 8.42 0.20
N LEU A 111 -4.57 8.63 0.32
CA LEU A 111 -3.53 7.72 -0.15
C LEU A 111 -2.87 7.02 1.04
N LEU A 112 -2.65 5.73 0.89
CA LEU A 112 -1.88 4.89 1.83
C LEU A 112 -0.66 4.31 1.10
N GLY A 113 0.50 4.36 1.73
CA GLY A 113 1.73 3.81 1.16
C GLY A 113 2.83 3.63 2.21
N PHE A 114 4.05 3.39 1.76
CA PHE A 114 5.21 3.23 2.65
C PHE A 114 5.74 4.55 3.16
N GLY A 115 6.32 4.53 4.36
CA GLY A 115 7.19 5.58 4.86
C GLY A 115 8.56 5.60 4.15
N PRO A 116 9.32 6.71 4.26
CA PRO A 116 10.62 6.87 3.60
C PRO A 116 11.67 5.88 4.09
N GLU A 117 11.49 5.31 5.27
CA GLU A 117 12.34 4.25 5.82
C GLU A 117 12.10 2.89 5.16
N GLY A 118 10.95 2.70 4.49
CA GLY A 118 10.56 1.46 3.86
C GLY A 118 10.10 0.37 4.84
N ALA A 119 9.43 0.78 5.94
CA ALA A 119 8.88 -0.17 6.90
C ALA A 119 7.97 -1.24 6.23
N PRO A 120 7.88 -2.46 6.81
CA PRO A 120 8.56 -2.86 8.04
C PRO A 120 10.00 -3.36 7.86
N THR A 121 10.43 -3.67 6.64
CA THR A 121 11.69 -4.38 6.37
C THR A 121 12.85 -3.47 5.95
N GLY A 122 12.58 -2.19 5.64
CA GLY A 122 13.57 -1.29 5.05
C GLY A 122 13.92 -1.65 3.60
N HIS A 123 13.02 -2.36 2.89
CA HIS A 123 13.26 -2.81 1.53
C HIS A 123 13.53 -1.64 0.59
N ARG A 124 14.52 -1.80 -0.31
CA ARG A 124 14.91 -0.72 -1.25
C ARG A 124 13.77 -0.27 -2.15
N ASP A 125 12.90 -1.19 -2.57
CA ASP A 125 11.73 -0.88 -3.40
C ASP A 125 10.67 -0.12 -2.61
N HIS A 126 10.44 -0.45 -1.33
CA HIS A 126 9.53 0.31 -0.46
C HIS A 126 9.99 1.77 -0.34
N ARG A 127 11.31 2.00 -0.13
CA ARG A 127 11.87 3.36 -0.03
C ARG A 127 11.74 4.12 -1.35
N ALA A 128 12.07 3.49 -2.47
CA ALA A 128 11.95 4.11 -3.79
C ALA A 128 10.49 4.49 -4.09
N LEU A 129 9.55 3.56 -3.82
CA LEU A 129 8.13 3.80 -4.03
C LEU A 129 7.58 4.87 -3.08
N SER A 130 8.03 4.91 -1.84
CA SER A 130 7.64 5.96 -0.87
C SER A 130 7.99 7.35 -1.39
N HIS A 131 9.20 7.54 -1.89
CA HIS A 131 9.64 8.82 -2.48
C HIS A 131 8.80 9.19 -3.69
N ALA A 132 8.56 8.24 -4.60
CA ALA A 132 7.76 8.46 -5.79
C ALA A 132 6.30 8.78 -5.45
N THR A 133 5.70 8.06 -4.47
CA THR A 133 4.34 8.30 -3.99
C THR A 133 4.18 9.69 -3.40
N THR A 134 5.15 10.12 -2.59
CA THR A 134 5.15 11.46 -1.99
C THR A 134 5.23 12.54 -3.06
N ALA A 135 6.10 12.39 -4.05
CA ALA A 135 6.18 13.32 -5.18
C ALA A 135 4.87 13.34 -6.00
N ALA A 136 4.33 12.15 -6.31
CA ALA A 136 3.10 12.03 -7.09
C ALA A 136 1.88 12.66 -6.37
N PHE A 137 1.79 12.57 -5.03
CA PHE A 137 0.76 13.23 -4.24
C PHE A 137 0.71 14.74 -4.51
N PHE A 138 1.87 15.41 -4.54
CA PHE A 138 1.93 16.85 -4.82
C PHE A 138 1.79 17.18 -6.31
N LEU A 139 2.36 16.36 -7.19
CA LEU A 139 2.39 16.64 -8.63
C LEU A 139 1.06 16.35 -9.34
N SER A 140 0.25 15.43 -8.83
CA SER A 140 -1.04 15.06 -9.44
C SER A 140 -2.04 16.22 -9.53
N GLN A 141 -1.92 17.23 -8.66
CA GLN A 141 -2.77 18.41 -8.64
C GLN A 141 -2.33 19.52 -9.63
N LEU A 142 -1.13 19.43 -10.18
CA LEU A 142 -0.57 20.47 -11.06
C LEU A 142 -0.90 20.19 -12.53
N THR A 143 -1.45 21.17 -13.22
CA THR A 143 -1.72 21.10 -14.66
C THR A 143 -0.47 20.96 -15.50
N THR A 144 0.66 21.47 -15.01
CA THR A 144 1.95 21.48 -15.71
C THR A 144 2.73 20.16 -15.55
N SER A 145 2.33 19.28 -14.62
CA SER A 145 2.99 17.99 -14.41
C SER A 145 2.35 16.93 -15.30
N TYR A 146 3.17 16.25 -16.09
CA TYR A 146 2.77 15.15 -16.98
C TYR A 146 1.59 15.53 -17.90
N PRO A 147 1.66 16.64 -18.64
CA PRO A 147 0.59 17.11 -19.52
C PRO A 147 0.28 16.13 -20.66
N GLU A 148 1.26 15.32 -21.07
CA GLU A 148 1.11 14.27 -22.08
C GLU A 148 0.10 13.18 -21.71
N GLN A 149 -0.22 13.02 -20.41
CA GLN A 149 -1.23 12.07 -19.96
C GLN A 149 -2.65 12.47 -20.32
N GLN A 150 -2.90 13.75 -20.61
CA GLN A 150 -4.23 14.31 -20.92
C GLN A 150 -5.29 14.00 -19.84
N LEU A 151 -4.87 13.82 -18.60
CA LEU A 151 -5.72 13.59 -17.44
C LEU A 151 -5.93 14.91 -16.68
N ALA A 152 -7.18 15.15 -16.25
CA ALA A 152 -7.47 16.31 -15.42
C ALA A 152 -6.68 16.23 -14.09
N PRO A 153 -6.09 17.36 -13.65
CA PRO A 153 -5.40 17.41 -12.36
C PRO A 153 -6.33 16.99 -11.22
N TYR A 154 -5.76 16.34 -10.24
CA TYR A 154 -6.51 15.91 -9.08
C TYR A 154 -5.70 16.10 -7.80
N ARG A 155 -6.32 16.65 -6.76
CA ARG A 155 -5.74 16.83 -5.44
C ARG A 155 -6.30 15.77 -4.48
N ALA A 156 -5.49 14.77 -4.16
CA ALA A 156 -5.79 13.91 -3.02
C ALA A 156 -5.72 14.73 -1.72
N ARG A 157 -6.58 14.42 -0.75
CA ARG A 157 -6.75 15.23 0.45
C ARG A 157 -5.68 14.92 1.51
N ARG A 158 -5.32 13.63 1.67
CA ARG A 158 -4.32 13.18 2.63
C ARG A 158 -3.47 12.06 2.09
N LEU A 159 -2.20 12.05 2.51
CA LEU A 159 -1.27 10.94 2.36
C LEU A 159 -0.90 10.45 3.76
N PHE A 160 -1.03 9.15 3.97
CA PHE A 160 -0.52 8.46 5.15
C PHE A 160 0.53 7.44 4.76
N TYR A 161 1.55 7.30 5.60
CA TYR A 161 2.49 6.20 5.53
C TYR A 161 2.08 5.11 6.53
N HIS A 162 2.24 3.86 6.12
CA HIS A 162 2.24 2.75 7.07
C HIS A 162 3.34 2.96 8.11
N ALA A 163 2.99 2.89 9.37
CA ALA A 163 3.92 3.02 10.50
C ALA A 163 4.03 1.67 11.24
N TRP A 164 5.25 1.17 11.36
CA TRP A 164 5.49 -0.09 12.04
C TRP A 164 5.82 0.15 13.51
N ALA A 165 4.90 -0.16 14.41
CA ALA A 165 5.03 0.09 15.85
C ALA A 165 5.36 -1.17 16.67
N TYR A 166 5.55 -2.31 16.01
CA TYR A 166 5.74 -3.60 16.68
C TYR A 166 7.18 -4.08 16.60
N PRO A 167 7.65 -4.88 17.60
CA PRO A 167 8.94 -5.51 17.50
C PRO A 167 9.01 -6.43 16.27
N MET A 168 10.02 -6.25 15.44
CA MET A 168 10.25 -7.16 14.33
C MET A 168 10.68 -8.52 14.87
N PRO A 169 10.16 -9.63 14.27
CA PRO A 169 10.59 -10.97 14.65
C PRO A 169 12.09 -11.19 14.43
N ASP A 170 12.69 -10.54 13.45
CA ASP A 170 14.14 -10.55 13.21
C ASP A 170 14.79 -9.35 13.95
N PRO A 171 15.59 -9.61 15.01
CA PRO A 171 16.22 -8.55 15.81
C PRO A 171 17.28 -7.73 15.05
N ARG A 172 17.67 -8.19 13.83
CA ARG A 172 18.58 -7.44 12.94
C ARG A 172 17.85 -6.30 12.22
N LEU A 173 16.54 -6.39 12.09
CA LEU A 173 15.69 -5.37 11.48
C LEU A 173 15.27 -4.31 12.52
N LYS A 174 16.25 -3.58 13.05
CA LYS A 174 16.01 -2.46 13.98
C LYS A 174 15.72 -1.17 13.22
N LEU A 175 14.64 -1.18 12.44
CA LEU A 175 14.24 0.00 11.71
C LEU A 175 13.46 0.96 12.63
N GLN A 176 13.85 2.23 12.65
CA GLN A 176 13.04 3.26 13.27
C GLN A 176 11.93 3.66 12.30
N SER A 177 10.71 3.34 12.66
CA SER A 177 9.54 3.74 11.88
C SER A 177 9.23 5.22 12.02
N VAL A 178 8.50 5.77 11.06
CA VAL A 178 7.89 7.09 11.15
C VAL A 178 6.99 7.18 12.40
N PRO A 179 6.88 8.37 13.04
CA PRO A 179 6.02 8.54 14.21
C PRO A 179 4.55 8.26 13.88
N THR A 180 3.90 7.43 14.67
CA THR A 180 2.46 7.17 14.54
C THR A 180 1.66 8.42 14.88
N THR A 181 0.69 8.74 14.00
CA THR A 181 -0.30 9.82 14.20
C THR A 181 -1.75 9.32 14.07
N SER A 182 -1.92 8.05 13.70
CA SER A 182 -3.27 7.46 13.60
C SER A 182 -3.23 6.00 14.04
N LEU A 183 -4.21 5.63 14.85
CA LEU A 183 -4.42 4.29 15.42
C LEU A 183 -5.77 3.78 14.95
N ILE A 184 -5.76 2.94 13.93
CA ILE A 184 -7.00 2.44 13.33
C ILE A 184 -7.34 1.08 13.93
N ASP A 185 -8.42 1.01 14.71
CA ASP A 185 -8.94 -0.26 15.23
C ASP A 185 -9.45 -1.13 14.07
N VAL A 186 -8.84 -2.30 13.92
CA VAL A 186 -9.13 -3.27 12.87
C VAL A 186 -9.47 -4.65 13.45
N ARG A 187 -9.80 -4.71 14.72
CA ARG A 187 -10.03 -5.94 15.48
C ARG A 187 -11.07 -6.83 14.82
N GLU A 188 -12.17 -6.24 14.34
CA GLU A 188 -13.25 -6.94 13.65
C GLU A 188 -12.85 -7.47 12.27
N TRP A 189 -11.72 -7.02 11.72
CA TRP A 189 -11.26 -7.33 10.37
C TRP A 189 -10.03 -8.25 10.35
N LYS A 190 -9.55 -8.67 11.52
CA LYS A 190 -8.37 -9.53 11.67
C LYS A 190 -8.48 -10.85 10.91
N ASP A 191 -9.63 -11.52 11.03
CA ASP A 191 -9.85 -12.81 10.37
C ASP A 191 -9.86 -12.64 8.86
N ARG A 192 -10.44 -11.56 8.35
CA ARG A 192 -10.42 -11.24 6.92
C ARG A 192 -9.01 -10.93 6.42
N LYS A 193 -8.21 -10.20 7.21
CA LYS A 193 -6.79 -9.97 6.92
C LYS A 193 -6.01 -11.28 6.91
N ALA A 194 -6.25 -12.16 7.89
CA ALA A 194 -5.61 -13.47 7.95
C ALA A 194 -5.96 -14.34 6.72
N GLU A 195 -7.23 -14.37 6.31
CA GLU A 195 -7.68 -15.06 5.10
C GLU A 195 -6.99 -14.52 3.85
N ALA A 196 -6.81 -13.20 3.73
CA ALA A 196 -6.09 -12.59 2.62
C ALA A 196 -4.61 -12.99 2.61
N PHE A 197 -3.95 -13.10 3.78
CA PHE A 197 -2.60 -13.65 3.86
C PHE A 197 -2.51 -15.08 3.36
N GLU A 198 -3.48 -15.91 3.70
CA GLU A 198 -3.52 -17.29 3.25
C GLU A 198 -3.65 -17.43 1.73
N ALA A 199 -4.07 -16.40 1.03
CA ALA A 199 -4.08 -16.37 -0.44
C ALA A 199 -2.65 -16.26 -1.04
N HIS A 200 -1.67 -15.69 -0.30
CA HIS A 200 -0.29 -15.53 -0.75
C HIS A 200 0.56 -16.79 -0.48
N ILE A 201 0.27 -17.87 -1.20
CA ILE A 201 0.79 -19.23 -0.97
C ILE A 201 2.33 -19.35 -1.02
N PRO A 202 3.06 -18.81 -2.02
CA PRO A 202 4.52 -18.87 -2.05
C PRO A 202 5.19 -18.26 -0.84
N GLN A 203 4.54 -17.30 -0.19
CA GLN A 203 5.09 -16.59 0.96
C GLN A 203 4.87 -17.32 2.30
N ARG A 204 4.00 -18.34 2.34
CA ARG A 204 3.64 -19.07 3.57
C ARG A 204 4.81 -19.74 4.27
N GLY A 205 5.76 -20.31 3.50
CA GLY A 205 6.78 -21.22 4.06
C GLY A 205 7.92 -20.53 4.82
N SER A 206 8.27 -19.30 4.50
CA SER A 206 9.45 -18.61 5.06
C SER A 206 9.12 -17.52 6.08
N SER A 207 7.85 -17.24 6.33
CA SER A 207 7.45 -16.00 6.98
C SER A 207 6.23 -16.11 7.89
N HIS A 208 5.80 -17.31 8.30
CA HIS A 208 4.61 -17.44 9.17
C HIS A 208 4.68 -16.56 10.43
N ALA A 209 5.83 -16.53 11.11
CA ALA A 209 6.03 -15.66 12.27
C ALA A 209 6.00 -14.17 11.89
N PHE A 210 6.52 -13.82 10.70
CA PHE A 210 6.51 -12.47 10.19
C PHE A 210 5.08 -12.01 9.86
N TYR A 211 4.32 -12.81 9.10
CA TYR A 211 2.92 -12.51 8.79
C TYR A 211 2.04 -12.49 10.04
N SER A 212 2.25 -13.42 10.98
CA SER A 212 1.51 -13.44 12.24
C SER A 212 1.74 -12.16 13.06
N SER A 213 2.93 -11.52 12.94
CA SER A 213 3.22 -10.27 13.64
C SER A 213 2.41 -9.07 13.10
N ALA A 214 1.86 -9.18 11.88
CA ALA A 214 1.01 -8.16 11.29
C ALA A 214 -0.49 -8.36 11.58
N LEU A 215 -0.89 -9.47 12.22
CA LEU A 215 -2.26 -9.73 12.64
C LEU A 215 -2.53 -9.04 13.99
N VAL A 216 -2.67 -7.75 13.94
CA VAL A 216 -2.81 -6.85 15.10
C VAL A 216 -4.25 -6.35 15.25
N ASP A 217 -4.59 -5.87 16.44
CA ASP A 217 -5.90 -5.27 16.71
C ASP A 217 -5.99 -3.81 16.22
N VAL A 218 -4.84 -3.16 16.10
CA VAL A 218 -4.73 -1.75 15.70
C VAL A 218 -3.64 -1.61 14.66
N GLU A 219 -3.97 -1.09 13.49
CA GLU A 219 -2.99 -0.71 12.46
C GLU A 219 -2.58 0.75 12.62
N HIS A 220 -1.30 1.01 12.42
CA HIS A 220 -0.67 2.30 12.68
C HIS A 220 -0.36 3.04 11.39
N LEU A 221 -0.70 4.33 11.34
CA LEU A 221 -0.39 5.21 10.24
C LEU A 221 0.32 6.48 10.73
N ALA A 222 1.16 7.04 9.87
CA ALA A 222 1.77 8.34 10.04
C ALA A 222 1.21 9.32 9.01
N PHE A 223 0.64 10.43 9.45
CA PHE A 223 0.25 11.51 8.54
C PHE A 223 1.49 12.10 7.88
N ALA A 224 1.50 12.08 6.55
CA ALA A 224 2.63 12.54 5.76
C ALA A 224 2.40 13.92 5.13
N ALA A 225 1.22 14.14 4.55
CA ALA A 225 0.92 15.38 3.85
C ALA A 225 -0.59 15.57 3.61
N GLY A 226 -0.98 16.81 3.29
CA GLY A 226 -2.33 17.15 2.84
C GLY A 226 -3.11 17.98 3.83
N ASP A 227 -4.43 17.81 3.84
CA ASP A 227 -5.32 18.52 4.74
C ASP A 227 -5.01 18.11 6.20
N PRO A 228 -4.93 19.08 7.12
CA PRO A 228 -4.49 18.82 8.49
C PRO A 228 -5.39 17.80 9.19
N GLN A 229 -4.79 17.04 10.09
CA GLN A 229 -5.55 16.19 11.00
C GLN A 229 -6.28 17.08 12.04
N PRO A 230 -7.54 16.80 12.39
CA PRO A 230 -8.28 17.56 13.40
C PRO A 230 -7.74 17.34 14.83
N ALA A 231 -6.97 16.28 15.04
CA ALA A 231 -6.37 15.93 16.33
C ALA A 231 -4.94 15.38 16.14
N PRO A 232 -4.06 15.47 17.15
CA PRO A 232 -2.70 14.91 17.08
C PRO A 232 -2.66 13.39 16.87
N MET A 233 -3.70 12.69 17.34
CA MET A 233 -3.89 11.25 17.13
C MET A 233 -5.29 10.99 16.57
N MET A 234 -5.37 10.19 15.52
CA MET A 234 -6.60 9.89 14.79
C MET A 234 -6.98 8.42 14.90
N ASP A 235 -8.26 8.13 14.80
CA ASP A 235 -8.83 6.77 14.72
C ASP A 235 -9.61 6.53 13.41
N ASP A 236 -9.68 7.56 12.55
CA ASP A 236 -10.29 7.50 11.23
C ASP A 236 -9.50 8.33 10.22
N VAL A 237 -9.15 7.76 9.06
CA VAL A 237 -8.38 8.43 8.00
C VAL A 237 -9.17 9.57 7.33
N PHE A 238 -10.48 9.56 7.42
CA PHE A 238 -11.36 10.58 6.85
C PHE A 238 -11.82 11.65 7.86
N ALA A 239 -11.52 11.50 9.16
CA ALA A 239 -12.00 12.42 10.18
C ALA A 239 -11.68 13.88 9.84
N GLY A 240 -12.67 14.76 9.87
CA GLY A 240 -12.56 16.17 9.55
C GLY A 240 -12.43 16.49 8.04
N LEU A 241 -12.54 15.51 7.14
CA LEU A 241 -12.66 15.76 5.71
C LEU A 241 -14.15 15.98 5.36
N GLU A 242 -14.47 17.16 4.88
CA GLU A 242 -15.80 17.51 4.37
C GLU A 242 -15.88 17.30 2.85
N GLY A 243 -17.10 17.13 2.30
CA GLY A 243 -17.33 17.07 0.86
C GLY A 243 -16.69 15.83 0.20
N LEU A 244 -16.82 14.68 0.84
CA LEU A 244 -16.42 13.38 0.26
C LEU A 244 -17.42 12.87 -0.81
N ASP A 245 -18.39 13.71 -1.16
CA ASP A 245 -19.46 13.44 -2.13
C ASP A 245 -19.00 13.58 -3.59
#